data_faa006ad3a9233d7e6a0b224f9944cd0
#
_entry.id   faa006ad3a9233d7e6a0b224f9944cd0
#
_cell.length_a   1.000
_cell.length_b   1.000
_cell.length_c   1.000
_cell.angle_alpha   90.00
_cell.angle_beta   90.00
_cell.angle_gamma   90.00
#
_symmetry.space_group_name_H-M   'P 1'
#
loop_
_entity.id
_entity.type
_entity.pdbx_description
1 polymer ?
#
loop_
_entity_poly.entity_id
_entity_poly.type
_entity_poly.pdbx_seq_one_letter_code
_entity_poly.pdbx_strand_id
1 'polypeptide(L)'
;MKNKSATKIKKDKNFISCFNQETGFYFRTGILEDGKDTGVDPFMASFPELLDVGIMGHCIHGKIGLCQKAGIGCYQDGLHSNNPNMSLEDFKKIAEQCKGKTFQFALGGCGDPDQHEHFEEILKVCKENGIVPNFTTSGFGMTKALAKLCKQYCGAVAVSWYRSPYTLKAINLLLAEGVKTNIHYVLSKSTLTEALQHLRRDELNNSIDRNKFNSQGDLAQSCSRNSLQFPKGINAVIFLLHKPVGLGTKEDMITRDNKDFLNFLDLVNEREFPYKIGFDSCTVPALINLDKVDPNCLDTCEGGRWSAYITPDMKLLPCSFDNQEQKWAVDLAQYSIAEAWESNTFNDFRNHFSHSCPDCKHHTSCMGGCPIVPEIVLCDKKH
;
A
#
# COMPACT_ATOMS: atom_id res chain seq x y z
N MET A 1 4.53 31.66 -16.48
CA MET A 1 4.16 30.23 -16.48
C MET A 1 2.82 30.12 -15.75
N LYS A 2 1.76 29.61 -16.39
CA LYS A 2 0.48 29.37 -15.70
C LYS A 2 0.73 28.28 -14.66
N ASN A 3 0.47 28.56 -13.37
CA ASN A 3 0.47 27.54 -12.33
C ASN A 3 -0.54 26.46 -12.76
N LYS A 4 -0.04 25.30 -13.20
CA LYS A 4 -0.93 24.14 -13.40
C LYS A 4 -1.47 23.79 -12.03
N SER A 5 -2.79 23.68 -11.91
CA SER A 5 -3.43 23.22 -10.68
C SER A 5 -2.79 21.90 -10.23
N ALA A 6 -2.41 21.81 -8.95
CA ALA A 6 -1.92 20.58 -8.35
C ALA A 6 -3.02 19.48 -8.33
N THR A 7 -4.27 19.85 -8.48
CA THR A 7 -5.41 18.94 -8.50
C THR A 7 -5.76 18.54 -9.91
N LYS A 8 -5.80 17.23 -10.16
CA LYS A 8 -6.29 16.61 -11.38
C LYS A 8 -7.73 16.16 -11.18
N ILE A 9 -8.57 16.45 -12.15
CA ILE A 9 -9.97 16.03 -12.19
C ILE A 9 -10.13 15.14 -13.40
N LYS A 10 -10.70 13.96 -13.20
CA LYS A 10 -11.04 12.99 -14.25
C LYS A 10 -12.56 12.78 -14.22
N LYS A 11 -13.19 12.93 -15.37
CA LYS A 11 -14.59 12.53 -15.56
C LYS A 11 -14.59 11.11 -16.12
N ASP A 12 -15.24 10.21 -15.46
CA ASP A 12 -15.56 8.88 -15.95
C ASP A 12 -17.01 8.84 -16.47
N LYS A 13 -17.52 7.65 -16.81
CA LYS A 13 -18.87 7.51 -17.43
C LYS A 13 -19.96 8.24 -16.65
N ASN A 14 -20.00 8.05 -15.34
CA ASN A 14 -21.07 8.58 -14.48
C ASN A 14 -20.57 9.04 -13.09
N PHE A 15 -19.29 9.33 -12.94
CA PHE A 15 -18.71 9.89 -11.70
C PHE A 15 -17.48 10.76 -12.02
N ILE A 16 -16.99 11.46 -11.01
CA ILE A 16 -15.80 12.31 -11.09
C ILE A 16 -14.82 11.90 -10.02
N SER A 17 -13.55 11.69 -10.42
CA SER A 17 -12.44 11.49 -9.51
C SER A 17 -11.56 12.73 -9.45
N CYS A 18 -11.07 13.04 -8.27
CA CYS A 18 -10.15 14.15 -8.02
C CYS A 18 -8.91 13.66 -7.27
N PHE A 19 -7.74 14.06 -7.75
CA PHE A 19 -6.48 13.72 -7.13
C PHE A 19 -5.58 14.95 -7.02
N ASN A 20 -5.13 15.26 -5.82
CA ASN A 20 -4.16 16.32 -5.58
C ASN A 20 -2.75 15.74 -5.54
N GLN A 21 -1.91 16.09 -6.51
CA GLN A 21 -0.57 15.55 -6.70
C GLN A 21 0.42 15.91 -5.58
N GLU A 22 0.22 17.03 -4.88
CA GLU A 22 1.09 17.50 -3.81
C GLU A 22 0.75 16.84 -2.47
N THR A 23 -0.55 16.77 -2.17
CA THR A 23 -1.01 16.20 -0.88
C THR A 23 -1.23 14.70 -0.95
N GLY A 24 -1.46 14.13 -2.15
CA GLY A 24 -1.88 12.75 -2.34
C GLY A 24 -3.36 12.53 -1.97
N PHE A 25 -4.11 13.62 -1.70
CA PHE A 25 -5.53 13.51 -1.40
C PHE A 25 -6.29 13.07 -2.66
N TYR A 26 -7.10 12.05 -2.51
CA TYR A 26 -7.94 11.48 -3.54
C TYR A 26 -9.37 11.39 -3.02
N PHE A 27 -10.32 11.70 -3.87
CA PHE A 27 -11.74 11.40 -3.63
C PHE A 27 -12.45 11.17 -4.96
N ARG A 28 -13.60 10.51 -4.91
CA ARG A 28 -14.54 10.37 -6.02
C ARG A 28 -15.95 10.73 -5.56
N THR A 29 -16.77 11.18 -6.48
CA THR A 29 -18.20 11.33 -6.25
C THR A 29 -18.87 9.95 -6.28
N GLY A 30 -20.06 9.83 -5.74
CA GLY A 30 -20.97 8.76 -6.08
C GLY A 30 -21.37 8.81 -7.57
N ILE A 31 -22.20 7.89 -7.97
CA ILE A 31 -22.81 7.88 -9.31
C ILE A 31 -23.59 9.18 -9.51
N LEU A 32 -23.36 9.82 -10.65
CA LEU A 32 -24.07 11.06 -11.03
C LEU A 32 -25.26 10.71 -11.92
N GLU A 33 -26.45 11.10 -11.50
CA GLU A 33 -27.69 11.08 -12.28
C GLU A 33 -28.17 12.52 -12.48
N ASP A 34 -28.36 12.94 -13.71
CA ASP A 34 -28.73 14.32 -14.08
C ASP A 34 -27.80 15.38 -13.44
N GLY A 35 -26.52 15.05 -13.28
CA GLY A 35 -25.50 15.91 -12.69
C GLY A 35 -25.54 16.01 -11.16
N LYS A 36 -26.38 15.24 -10.48
CA LYS A 36 -26.45 15.15 -9.02
C LYS A 36 -25.82 13.88 -8.52
N ASP A 37 -25.07 13.99 -7.42
CA ASP A 37 -24.48 12.86 -6.73
C ASP A 37 -25.58 12.07 -6.00
N THR A 38 -25.69 10.77 -6.32
CA THR A 38 -26.67 9.86 -5.69
C THR A 38 -26.20 9.31 -4.33
N GLY A 39 -24.94 9.52 -3.97
CA GLY A 39 -24.32 8.90 -2.79
C GLY A 39 -24.06 7.40 -2.94
N VAL A 40 -24.29 6.82 -4.12
CA VAL A 40 -24.00 5.41 -4.42
C VAL A 40 -22.61 5.32 -5.04
N ASP A 41 -21.70 4.60 -4.41
CA ASP A 41 -20.35 4.41 -4.93
C ASP A 41 -20.36 3.68 -6.28
N PRO A 42 -19.60 4.19 -7.29
CA PRO A 42 -19.43 3.46 -8.54
C PRO A 42 -18.67 2.16 -8.29
N PHE A 43 -19.06 1.10 -9.00
CA PHE A 43 -18.44 -0.21 -8.80
C PHE A 43 -16.97 -0.26 -9.26
N MET A 44 -16.64 0.39 -10.38
CA MET A 44 -15.30 0.40 -10.96
C MET A 44 -15.07 1.62 -11.84
N ALA A 45 -13.80 1.96 -12.05
CA ALA A 45 -13.40 2.92 -13.07
C ALA A 45 -13.33 2.29 -14.48
N SER A 46 -13.49 3.10 -15.52
CA SER A 46 -13.31 2.68 -16.92
C SER A 46 -11.85 2.37 -17.28
N PHE A 47 -10.89 2.72 -16.44
CA PHE A 47 -9.46 2.46 -16.57
C PHE A 47 -8.82 2.57 -15.19
N PRO A 48 -7.77 1.78 -14.85
CA PRO A 48 -7.17 1.82 -13.51
C PRO A 48 -6.63 3.22 -13.17
N GLU A 49 -7.05 3.75 -12.04
CA GLU A 49 -6.64 5.06 -11.54
C GLU A 49 -5.34 5.00 -10.74
N LEU A 50 -5.03 3.83 -10.20
CA LEU A 50 -3.76 3.43 -9.59
C LEU A 50 -3.24 2.17 -10.28
N LEU A 51 -1.97 2.13 -10.62
CA LEU A 51 -1.30 0.91 -11.04
C LEU A 51 -0.13 0.61 -10.11
N ASP A 52 -0.13 -0.61 -9.59
CA ASP A 52 1.08 -1.22 -9.03
C ASP A 52 1.93 -1.71 -10.20
N VAL A 53 3.14 -1.19 -10.37
CA VAL A 53 4.02 -1.58 -11.47
C VAL A 53 5.24 -2.30 -10.91
N GLY A 54 5.30 -3.60 -11.15
CA GLY A 54 6.42 -4.46 -10.77
C GLY A 54 7.61 -4.21 -11.70
N ILE A 55 8.44 -3.22 -11.39
CA ILE A 55 9.65 -2.95 -12.16
C ILE A 55 10.79 -3.91 -11.83
N MET A 56 10.77 -4.53 -10.63
CA MET A 56 11.80 -5.45 -10.15
C MET A 56 11.39 -6.91 -10.37
N GLY A 57 12.20 -7.67 -11.09
CA GLY A 57 12.02 -9.11 -11.34
C GLY A 57 12.77 -10.01 -10.35
N HIS A 58 13.73 -9.45 -9.58
CA HIS A 58 14.49 -10.16 -8.57
C HIS A 58 14.83 -9.28 -7.38
N CYS A 59 15.18 -9.89 -6.25
CA CYS A 59 15.49 -9.17 -5.01
C CYS A 59 16.93 -9.44 -4.56
N ILE A 60 17.77 -8.41 -4.55
CA ILE A 60 19.15 -8.51 -4.01
C ILE A 60 19.09 -8.79 -2.51
N HIS A 61 18.16 -8.17 -1.80
CA HIS A 61 18.02 -8.31 -0.34
C HIS A 61 17.39 -9.64 0.05
N GLY A 62 16.51 -10.19 -0.78
CA GLY A 62 15.92 -11.52 -0.59
C GLY A 62 16.99 -12.61 -0.54
N LYS A 63 17.97 -12.55 -1.45
CA LYS A 63 19.10 -13.51 -1.53
C LYS A 63 19.94 -13.53 -0.26
N ILE A 64 20.06 -12.44 0.49
CA ILE A 64 20.78 -12.36 1.76
C ILE A 64 19.87 -12.49 3.00
N GLY A 65 18.58 -12.74 2.79
CA GLY A 65 17.60 -13.04 3.83
C GLY A 65 17.27 -11.87 4.75
N LEU A 66 17.29 -10.61 4.28
CA LEU A 66 16.99 -9.44 5.12
C LEU A 66 15.54 -9.47 5.65
N CYS A 67 14.57 -9.77 4.78
CA CYS A 67 13.16 -9.86 5.18
C CYS A 67 12.94 -10.98 6.21
N GLN A 68 13.55 -12.16 5.97
CA GLN A 68 13.44 -13.31 6.89
C GLN A 68 14.06 -13.00 8.26
N LYS A 69 15.21 -12.31 8.31
CA LYS A 69 15.84 -11.85 9.56
C LYS A 69 14.94 -10.85 10.33
N ALA A 70 14.08 -10.13 9.61
CA ALA A 70 13.09 -9.26 10.20
C ALA A 70 11.78 -9.99 10.58
N GLY A 71 11.67 -11.30 10.37
CA GLY A 71 10.49 -12.11 10.65
C GLY A 71 9.37 -11.89 9.63
N ILE A 72 9.69 -11.44 8.41
CA ILE A 72 8.70 -11.13 7.38
C ILE A 72 8.78 -12.16 6.25
N GLY A 73 7.67 -12.84 5.97
CA GLY A 73 7.49 -13.66 4.78
C GLY A 73 7.23 -12.75 3.56
N CYS A 74 8.14 -12.79 2.57
CA CYS A 74 8.01 -11.99 1.36
C CYS A 74 6.93 -12.56 0.45
N TYR A 75 5.87 -11.81 0.19
CA TYR A 75 4.76 -12.23 -0.68
C TYR A 75 5.15 -12.33 -2.16
N GLN A 76 6.24 -11.68 -2.57
CA GLN A 76 6.79 -11.73 -3.94
C GLN A 76 7.84 -12.84 -4.13
N ASP A 77 8.07 -13.66 -3.10
CA ASP A 77 9.09 -14.71 -3.12
C ASP A 77 10.50 -14.22 -3.53
N GLY A 78 10.94 -13.12 -2.92
CA GLY A 78 12.23 -12.49 -3.23
C GLY A 78 13.47 -13.36 -2.95
N LEU A 79 13.31 -14.50 -2.29
CA LEU A 79 14.39 -15.46 -2.06
C LEU A 79 14.71 -16.28 -3.32
N HIS A 80 13.68 -16.70 -4.05
CA HIS A 80 13.81 -17.62 -5.18
C HIS A 80 13.69 -16.93 -6.54
N SER A 81 12.99 -15.81 -6.62
CA SER A 81 12.80 -15.07 -7.87
C SER A 81 14.12 -14.56 -8.47
N ASN A 82 14.31 -14.78 -9.76
CA ASN A 82 15.49 -14.38 -10.50
C ASN A 82 15.18 -13.95 -11.93
N ASN A 83 14.01 -13.32 -12.10
CA ASN A 83 13.57 -12.80 -13.39
C ASN A 83 14.30 -11.49 -13.73
N PRO A 84 14.41 -11.12 -15.01
CA PRO A 84 14.84 -9.78 -15.41
C PRO A 84 13.96 -8.69 -14.80
N ASN A 85 14.55 -7.53 -14.54
CA ASN A 85 13.78 -6.33 -14.26
C ASN A 85 13.01 -5.89 -15.52
N MET A 86 11.93 -5.13 -15.34
CA MET A 86 11.19 -4.52 -16.46
C MET A 86 12.10 -3.60 -17.25
N SER A 87 12.10 -3.71 -18.58
CA SER A 87 12.88 -2.80 -19.41
C SER A 87 12.34 -1.37 -19.33
N LEU A 88 13.23 -0.38 -19.47
CA LEU A 88 12.80 1.03 -19.52
C LEU A 88 11.86 1.29 -20.72
N GLU A 89 12.01 0.55 -21.81
CA GLU A 89 11.16 0.65 -22.98
C GLU A 89 9.73 0.17 -22.69
N ASP A 90 9.57 -0.97 -22.02
CA ASP A 90 8.26 -1.48 -21.65
C ASP A 90 7.59 -0.58 -20.60
N PHE A 91 8.36 -0.05 -19.65
CA PHE A 91 7.85 0.95 -18.72
C PHE A 91 7.32 2.21 -19.43
N LYS A 92 8.02 2.70 -20.45
CA LYS A 92 7.55 3.83 -21.27
C LYS A 92 6.24 3.52 -21.97
N LYS A 93 6.09 2.32 -22.56
CA LYS A 93 4.82 1.88 -23.19
C LYS A 93 3.65 1.87 -22.20
N ILE A 94 3.89 1.40 -20.95
CA ILE A 94 2.89 1.43 -19.88
C ILE A 94 2.51 2.89 -19.55
N ALA A 95 3.51 3.73 -19.28
CA ALA A 95 3.28 5.11 -18.89
C ALA A 95 2.52 5.92 -19.96
N GLU A 96 2.81 5.69 -21.23
CA GLU A 96 2.11 6.33 -22.37
C GLU A 96 0.64 5.92 -22.41
N GLN A 97 0.31 4.64 -22.25
CA GLN A 97 -1.08 4.16 -22.20
C GLN A 97 -1.87 4.74 -21.02
N CYS A 98 -1.18 5.04 -19.91
CA CYS A 98 -1.75 5.58 -18.67
C CYS A 98 -1.90 7.10 -18.65
N LYS A 99 -1.26 7.81 -19.59
CA LYS A 99 -1.25 9.27 -19.65
C LYS A 99 -2.66 9.86 -19.65
N GLY A 100 -2.94 10.70 -18.65
CA GLY A 100 -4.24 11.35 -18.46
C GLY A 100 -5.36 10.43 -17.94
N LYS A 101 -5.09 9.14 -17.69
CA LYS A 101 -6.05 8.15 -17.22
C LYS A 101 -5.72 7.67 -15.81
N THR A 102 -4.47 7.45 -15.49
CA THR A 102 -3.97 6.98 -14.20
C THR A 102 -3.37 8.15 -13.42
N PHE A 103 -3.64 8.23 -12.14
CA PHE A 103 -3.10 9.28 -11.26
C PHE A 103 -1.74 8.93 -10.69
N GLN A 104 -1.56 7.67 -10.29
CA GLN A 104 -0.41 7.21 -9.52
C GLN A 104 0.11 5.87 -10.02
N PHE A 105 1.43 5.70 -9.93
CA PHE A 105 2.07 4.40 -9.95
C PHE A 105 2.64 4.08 -8.57
N ALA A 106 2.36 2.87 -8.07
CA ALA A 106 3.07 2.27 -6.95
C ALA A 106 4.14 1.34 -7.54
N LEU A 107 5.38 1.81 -7.57
CA LEU A 107 6.50 1.03 -8.10
C LEU A 107 6.88 -0.07 -7.11
N GLY A 108 7.06 -1.28 -7.60
CA GLY A 108 7.29 -2.46 -6.77
C GLY A 108 7.91 -3.62 -7.56
N GLY A 109 7.40 -4.80 -7.29
CA GLY A 109 7.86 -6.07 -7.86
C GLY A 109 8.61 -6.91 -6.85
N CYS A 110 9.46 -7.81 -7.35
CA CYS A 110 10.25 -8.69 -6.51
C CYS A 110 11.56 -8.02 -6.07
N GLY A 111 11.49 -6.96 -5.25
CA GLY A 111 12.68 -6.24 -4.77
C GLY A 111 12.38 -4.77 -4.50
N ASP A 112 13.40 -4.06 -4.04
CA ASP A 112 13.30 -2.62 -3.80
C ASP A 112 13.41 -1.85 -5.12
N PRO A 113 12.41 -1.05 -5.52
CA PRO A 113 12.42 -0.30 -6.79
C PRO A 113 13.60 0.64 -6.96
N ASP A 114 14.11 1.20 -5.87
CA ASP A 114 15.27 2.10 -5.85
C ASP A 114 16.61 1.39 -6.17
N GLN A 115 16.57 0.06 -6.35
CA GLN A 115 17.69 -0.73 -6.83
C GLN A 115 17.61 -1.04 -8.35
N HIS A 116 16.59 -0.53 -9.04
CA HIS A 116 16.46 -0.71 -10.49
C HIS A 116 17.54 0.10 -11.23
N GLU A 117 18.16 -0.49 -12.24
CA GLU A 117 19.25 0.12 -13.03
C GLU A 117 18.86 1.43 -13.71
N HIS A 118 17.56 1.62 -14.02
CA HIS A 118 16.99 2.81 -14.64
C HIS A 118 16.03 3.56 -13.73
N PHE A 119 16.21 3.49 -12.40
CA PHE A 119 15.23 4.05 -11.45
C PHE A 119 14.97 5.56 -11.67
N GLU A 120 16.03 6.36 -11.87
CA GLU A 120 15.87 7.79 -12.12
C GLU A 120 15.11 8.08 -13.42
N GLU A 121 15.40 7.35 -14.51
CA GLU A 121 14.69 7.47 -15.77
C GLU A 121 13.21 7.08 -15.65
N ILE A 122 12.91 6.04 -14.91
CA ILE A 122 11.53 5.62 -14.59
C ILE A 122 10.77 6.75 -13.90
N LEU A 123 11.36 7.39 -12.90
CA LEU A 123 10.74 8.53 -12.21
C LEU A 123 10.50 9.72 -13.15
N LYS A 124 11.45 10.01 -14.06
CA LYS A 124 11.30 11.05 -15.10
C LYS A 124 10.14 10.73 -16.05
N VAL A 125 10.05 9.49 -16.51
CA VAL A 125 8.95 9.02 -17.40
C VAL A 125 7.59 9.20 -16.72
N CYS A 126 7.46 8.86 -15.43
CA CYS A 126 6.23 9.12 -14.67
C CYS A 126 5.84 10.60 -14.73
N LYS A 127 6.78 11.49 -14.41
CA LYS A 127 6.55 12.95 -14.40
C LYS A 127 6.16 13.49 -15.77
N GLU A 128 6.81 13.04 -16.84
CA GLU A 128 6.53 13.45 -18.23
C GLU A 128 5.12 13.04 -18.67
N ASN A 129 4.63 11.89 -18.19
CA ASN A 129 3.28 11.43 -18.43
C ASN A 129 2.26 11.96 -17.41
N GLY A 130 2.73 12.75 -16.46
CA GLY A 130 1.89 13.37 -15.43
C GLY A 130 1.34 12.36 -14.42
N ILE A 131 2.05 11.27 -14.18
CA ILE A 131 1.71 10.24 -13.20
C ILE A 131 2.60 10.46 -11.96
N VAL A 132 2.05 10.31 -10.78
CA VAL A 132 2.81 10.46 -9.52
C VAL A 132 3.38 9.09 -9.12
N PRO A 133 4.71 8.91 -9.13
CA PRO A 133 5.31 7.67 -8.65
C PRO A 133 5.37 7.67 -7.11
N ASN A 134 5.03 6.54 -6.53
CA ASN A 134 5.26 6.18 -5.14
C ASN A 134 5.97 4.83 -5.12
N PHE A 135 6.67 4.50 -4.05
CA PHE A 135 7.28 3.18 -3.91
C PHE A 135 7.52 2.79 -2.47
N THR A 136 7.74 1.48 -2.28
CA THR A 136 8.15 0.92 -0.99
C THR A 136 9.57 0.38 -1.11
N THR A 137 10.41 0.68 -0.12
CA THR A 137 11.79 0.19 -0.03
C THR A 137 12.06 -0.44 1.34
N SER A 138 13.02 -1.35 1.43
CA SER A 138 13.58 -1.79 2.71
C SER A 138 14.42 -0.68 3.38
N GLY A 139 14.84 0.30 2.60
CA GLY A 139 15.76 1.36 2.99
C GLY A 139 17.25 0.97 2.93
N PHE A 140 17.55 -0.28 2.55
CA PHE A 140 18.94 -0.71 2.40
C PHE A 140 19.58 -0.01 1.20
N GLY A 141 20.70 0.65 1.44
CA GLY A 141 21.38 1.41 0.38
C GLY A 141 20.86 2.85 0.16
N MET A 142 19.85 3.31 0.92
CA MET A 142 19.37 4.68 0.83
C MET A 142 20.49 5.70 1.08
N THR A 143 20.61 6.64 0.17
CA THR A 143 21.61 7.74 0.22
C THR A 143 20.91 9.09 0.22
N LYS A 144 21.66 10.14 0.61
CA LYS A 144 21.14 11.52 0.53
C LYS A 144 20.79 11.92 -0.91
N ALA A 145 21.58 11.48 -1.91
CA ALA A 145 21.30 11.75 -3.32
C ALA A 145 19.99 11.13 -3.76
N LEU A 146 19.75 9.86 -3.39
CA LEU A 146 18.52 9.15 -3.68
C LEU A 146 17.31 9.79 -2.96
N ALA A 147 17.46 10.21 -1.70
CA ALA A 147 16.39 10.93 -0.98
C ALA A 147 16.02 12.25 -1.66
N LYS A 148 17.01 13.01 -2.20
CA LYS A 148 16.75 14.21 -3.01
C LYS A 148 16.01 13.89 -4.30
N LEU A 149 16.37 12.81 -4.98
CA LEU A 149 15.68 12.34 -6.17
C LEU A 149 14.21 12.00 -5.85
N CYS A 150 13.96 11.29 -4.74
CA CYS A 150 12.61 11.00 -4.26
C CYS A 150 11.83 12.30 -3.99
N LYS A 151 12.44 13.30 -3.35
CA LYS A 151 11.79 14.60 -3.12
C LYS A 151 11.38 15.30 -4.42
N GLN A 152 12.17 15.17 -5.46
CA GLN A 152 11.92 15.82 -6.75
C GLN A 152 10.78 15.19 -7.54
N TYR A 153 10.58 13.85 -7.41
CA TYR A 153 9.71 13.10 -8.30
C TYR A 153 8.56 12.38 -7.60
N CYS A 154 8.77 11.86 -6.38
CA CYS A 154 7.81 10.98 -5.73
C CYS A 154 6.74 11.75 -4.95
N GLY A 155 5.52 11.21 -4.93
CA GLY A 155 4.46 11.70 -4.06
C GLY A 155 4.68 11.31 -2.60
N ALA A 156 5.07 10.05 -2.38
CA ALA A 156 5.45 9.50 -1.09
C ALA A 156 6.44 8.33 -1.26
N VAL A 157 7.21 8.05 -0.20
CA VAL A 157 8.05 6.86 -0.10
C VAL A 157 7.68 6.12 1.18
N ALA A 158 7.40 4.84 1.08
CA ALA A 158 7.20 3.97 2.22
C ALA A 158 8.48 3.19 2.52
N VAL A 159 8.80 3.04 3.81
CA VAL A 159 9.92 2.20 4.25
C VAL A 159 9.36 1.04 5.03
N SER A 160 9.72 -0.19 4.62
CA SER A 160 9.33 -1.41 5.33
C SER A 160 9.96 -1.45 6.72
N TRP A 161 9.16 -1.69 7.76
CA TRP A 161 9.63 -1.69 9.14
C TRP A 161 10.42 -2.94 9.50
N TYR A 162 11.70 -2.98 9.13
CA TYR A 162 12.58 -4.10 9.43
C TYR A 162 13.40 -3.92 10.72
N ARG A 163 13.15 -2.86 11.48
CA ARG A 163 13.78 -2.61 12.80
C ARG A 163 15.31 -2.54 12.74
N SER A 164 15.86 -2.30 11.57
CA SER A 164 17.30 -2.29 11.33
C SER A 164 17.89 -0.88 11.35
N PRO A 165 19.19 -0.73 11.61
CA PRO A 165 19.86 0.57 11.51
C PRO A 165 19.72 1.23 10.13
N TYR A 166 19.70 0.44 9.04
CA TYR A 166 19.51 0.97 7.69
C TYR A 166 18.08 1.46 7.46
N THR A 167 17.05 0.80 8.02
CA THR A 167 15.64 1.27 7.99
C THR A 167 15.53 2.65 8.63
N LEU A 168 16.04 2.82 9.85
CA LEU A 168 16.03 4.11 10.55
C LEU A 168 16.82 5.18 9.82
N LYS A 169 18.01 4.83 9.28
CA LYS A 169 18.81 5.73 8.46
C LYS A 169 18.06 6.21 7.23
N ALA A 170 17.38 5.31 6.52
CA ALA A 170 16.62 5.64 5.32
C ALA A 170 15.47 6.62 5.65
N ILE A 171 14.67 6.31 6.69
CA ILE A 171 13.59 7.19 7.14
C ILE A 171 14.14 8.59 7.48
N ASN A 172 15.22 8.67 8.23
CA ASN A 172 15.83 9.96 8.61
C ASN A 172 16.34 10.74 7.40
N LEU A 173 16.94 10.09 6.41
CA LEU A 173 17.41 10.74 5.17
C LEU A 173 16.23 11.29 4.36
N LEU A 174 15.15 10.51 4.20
CA LEU A 174 13.95 10.93 3.49
C LEU A 174 13.28 12.12 4.20
N LEU A 175 13.12 12.06 5.52
CA LEU A 175 12.55 13.14 6.32
C LEU A 175 13.42 14.42 6.25
N ALA A 176 14.74 14.28 6.30
CA ALA A 176 15.66 15.42 6.22
C ALA A 176 15.59 16.15 4.87
N GLU A 177 15.30 15.46 3.79
CA GLU A 177 15.06 16.04 2.46
C GLU A 177 13.58 16.47 2.26
N GLY A 178 12.72 16.32 3.27
CA GLY A 178 11.30 16.71 3.23
C GLY A 178 10.46 15.81 2.33
N VAL A 179 10.82 14.54 2.15
CA VAL A 179 10.01 13.53 1.47
C VAL A 179 8.85 13.13 2.38
N LYS A 180 7.63 13.03 1.83
CA LYS A 180 6.50 12.43 2.53
C LYS A 180 6.81 10.95 2.76
N THR A 181 7.15 10.61 4.00
CA THR A 181 7.66 9.28 4.37
C THR A 181 6.63 8.52 5.17
N ASN A 182 6.28 7.34 4.71
CA ASN A 182 5.41 6.39 5.41
C ASN A 182 6.22 5.20 5.94
N ILE A 183 5.68 4.52 6.92
CA ILE A 183 6.15 3.20 7.35
C ILE A 183 5.15 2.17 6.85
N HIS A 184 5.63 1.10 6.20
CA HIS A 184 4.87 -0.09 5.93
C HIS A 184 5.19 -1.13 7.00
N TYR A 185 4.18 -1.51 7.77
CA TYR A 185 4.27 -2.47 8.85
C TYR A 185 3.45 -3.72 8.49
N VAL A 186 4.11 -4.86 8.33
CA VAL A 186 3.39 -6.12 8.10
C VAL A 186 2.76 -6.57 9.42
N LEU A 187 1.44 -6.62 9.44
CA LEU A 187 0.64 -7.02 10.59
C LEU A 187 0.33 -8.52 10.46
N SER A 188 1.00 -9.31 11.30
CA SER A 188 0.89 -10.76 11.35
C SER A 188 0.77 -11.22 12.81
N LYS A 189 0.47 -12.49 13.02
CA LYS A 189 0.41 -13.08 14.36
C LYS A 189 1.73 -12.89 15.11
N SER A 190 2.87 -13.00 14.44
CA SER A 190 4.20 -12.84 15.05
C SER A 190 4.58 -11.38 15.34
N THR A 191 4.05 -10.41 14.56
CA THR A 191 4.40 -8.99 14.72
C THR A 191 3.37 -8.18 15.52
N LEU A 192 2.21 -8.75 15.81
CA LEU A 192 1.06 -8.07 16.40
C LEU A 192 1.35 -7.51 17.82
N THR A 193 2.04 -8.26 18.66
CA THR A 193 2.41 -7.82 20.01
C THR A 193 3.33 -6.58 19.95
N GLU A 194 4.25 -6.54 19.00
CA GLU A 194 5.12 -5.38 18.78
C GLU A 194 4.32 -4.18 18.27
N ALA A 195 3.38 -4.38 17.33
CA ALA A 195 2.49 -3.33 16.85
C ALA A 195 1.72 -2.68 18.01
N LEU A 196 1.15 -3.49 18.91
CA LEU A 196 0.50 -3.02 20.13
C LEU A 196 1.42 -2.19 21.02
N GLN A 197 2.68 -2.61 21.18
CA GLN A 197 3.65 -1.88 21.99
C GLN A 197 4.00 -0.52 21.36
N HIS A 198 4.13 -0.44 20.05
CA HIS A 198 4.34 0.83 19.34
C HIS A 198 3.17 1.79 19.60
N LEU A 199 1.95 1.36 19.34
CA LEU A 199 0.77 2.22 19.50
C LEU A 199 0.59 2.71 20.95
N ARG A 200 0.77 1.83 21.94
CA ARG A 200 0.68 2.21 23.37
C ARG A 200 1.74 3.23 23.81
N ARG A 201 2.95 3.16 23.23
CA ARG A 201 4.05 4.10 23.56
C ARG A 201 3.87 5.47 22.95
N ASP A 202 3.40 5.52 21.72
CA ASP A 202 3.17 6.80 21.06
C ASP A 202 2.05 7.60 21.73
N GLU A 203 1.11 6.92 22.40
CA GLU A 203 0.13 7.53 23.29
C GLU A 203 0.76 8.11 24.57
N LEU A 204 1.60 7.36 25.25
CA LEU A 204 2.25 7.79 26.49
C LEU A 204 3.09 9.06 26.31
N ASN A 205 3.66 9.26 25.13
CA ASN A 205 4.42 10.47 24.81
C ASN A 205 3.53 11.71 24.59
N ASN A 206 2.25 11.54 24.29
CA ASN A 206 1.31 12.66 24.17
C ASN A 206 0.71 13.07 25.54
N SER A 207 0.69 12.20 26.54
CA SER A 207 0.07 12.41 27.86
C SER A 207 1.08 12.77 28.96
N ILE A 208 2.39 12.60 28.76
CA ILE A 208 3.41 12.96 29.74
C ILE A 208 3.90 14.37 29.45
N ASP A 209 3.33 15.32 30.19
CA ASP A 209 3.85 16.68 30.37
C ASP A 209 5.36 16.63 30.68
N ARG A 210 6.19 17.34 29.89
CA ARG A 210 7.66 17.30 29.87
C ARG A 210 8.34 17.71 31.17
N ASN A 211 7.58 17.95 32.25
CA ASN A 211 8.08 18.56 33.49
C ASN A 211 8.42 17.58 34.62
N LYS A 212 8.40 16.25 34.40
CA LYS A 212 8.59 15.28 35.50
C LYS A 212 9.78 14.30 35.44
N PHE A 213 10.76 14.51 34.57
CA PHE A 213 11.96 13.65 34.57
C PHE A 213 13.27 14.44 34.66
N ASN A 214 13.59 14.88 35.86
CA ASN A 214 14.96 15.20 36.28
C ASN A 214 15.39 14.12 37.31
N SER A 215 16.03 13.04 36.88
CA SER A 215 16.94 12.25 37.73
C SER A 215 17.93 11.46 36.84
N GLN A 216 19.19 11.71 37.11
CA GLN A 216 20.39 11.09 36.52
C GLN A 216 20.49 9.62 36.93
N GLY A 217 19.85 8.69 36.28
CA GLY A 217 19.96 7.28 36.67
C GLY A 217 19.76 6.25 35.57
N ASP A 218 19.18 6.61 34.42
CA ASP A 218 18.63 5.64 33.49
C ASP A 218 19.24 5.63 32.08
N LEU A 219 20.48 6.10 31.90
CA LEU A 219 21.11 6.17 30.57
C LEU A 219 21.46 4.81 29.93
N ALA A 220 21.61 3.75 30.72
CA ALA A 220 21.97 2.42 30.20
C ALA A 220 20.74 1.60 29.74
N GLN A 221 19.52 1.89 30.26
CA GLN A 221 18.29 1.24 29.83
C GLN A 221 17.56 1.96 28.70
N SER A 222 17.95 3.20 28.38
CA SER A 222 17.31 4.02 27.35
C SER A 222 17.63 3.53 25.92
N CYS A 223 18.78 2.90 25.71
CA CYS A 223 19.21 2.45 24.37
C CYS A 223 18.35 1.29 23.82
N SER A 224 17.83 0.40 24.70
CA SER A 224 16.92 -0.68 24.29
C SER A 224 15.46 -0.23 24.15
N ARG A 225 15.06 0.83 24.85
CA ARG A 225 13.69 1.38 24.79
C ARG A 225 13.44 2.28 23.59
N ASN A 226 14.46 2.98 23.08
CA ASN A 226 14.33 3.86 21.90
C ASN A 226 14.27 3.10 20.56
N SER A 227 14.65 1.82 20.52
CA SER A 227 14.65 1.02 19.29
C SER A 227 13.27 0.60 18.79
N LEU A 228 12.22 0.79 19.59
CA LEU A 228 10.84 0.39 19.31
C LEU A 228 9.90 1.57 19.02
N GLN A 229 10.37 2.80 18.94
CA GLN A 229 9.52 3.95 18.62
C GLN A 229 9.65 4.32 17.15
N PHE A 230 8.52 4.63 16.50
CA PHE A 230 8.56 5.16 15.14
C PHE A 230 9.21 6.55 15.12
N PRO A 231 10.05 6.86 14.12
CA PRO A 231 10.70 8.16 14.00
C PRO A 231 9.68 9.30 13.94
N LYS A 232 9.97 10.42 14.62
CA LYS A 232 9.12 11.62 14.57
C LYS A 232 9.13 12.23 13.18
N GLY A 233 7.97 12.74 12.75
CA GLY A 233 7.82 13.44 11.48
C GLY A 233 7.41 12.54 10.31
N ILE A 234 7.23 11.23 10.52
CA ILE A 234 6.62 10.37 9.52
C ILE A 234 5.19 10.83 9.22
N ASN A 235 4.75 10.65 7.97
CA ASN A 235 3.41 11.03 7.56
C ASN A 235 2.35 10.01 8.00
N ALA A 236 2.65 8.71 7.86
CA ALA A 236 1.72 7.64 8.21
C ALA A 236 2.44 6.33 8.57
N VAL A 237 1.76 5.49 9.34
CA VAL A 237 2.05 4.06 9.46
C VAL A 237 0.92 3.31 8.77
N ILE A 238 1.27 2.51 7.76
CA ILE A 238 0.33 1.69 7.00
C ILE A 238 0.52 0.24 7.44
N PHE A 239 -0.50 -0.31 8.07
CA PHE A 239 -0.53 -1.71 8.47
C PHE A 239 -0.99 -2.57 7.30
N LEU A 240 -0.12 -3.46 6.85
CA LEU A 240 -0.35 -4.40 5.76
C LEU A 240 -0.65 -5.77 6.35
N LEU A 241 -1.85 -6.26 6.17
CA LEU A 241 -2.23 -7.58 6.66
C LEU A 241 -1.35 -8.66 6.02
N HIS A 242 -0.77 -9.54 6.84
CA HIS A 242 -0.03 -10.70 6.36
C HIS A 242 -0.92 -11.64 5.54
N LYS A 243 -0.37 -12.15 4.45
CA LYS A 243 -1.05 -13.08 3.55
C LYS A 243 -0.17 -14.31 3.32
N PRO A 244 -0.74 -15.52 3.27
CA PRO A 244 -0.01 -16.76 3.04
C PRO A 244 0.30 -16.94 1.53
N VAL A 245 1.02 -15.97 0.96
CA VAL A 245 1.42 -15.94 -0.45
C VAL A 245 2.93 -15.78 -0.53
N GLY A 246 3.57 -16.37 -1.52
CA GLY A 246 5.02 -16.40 -1.67
C GLY A 246 5.68 -17.13 -0.48
N LEU A 247 6.49 -16.43 0.30
CA LEU A 247 7.11 -16.96 1.52
C LEU A 247 6.26 -16.76 2.78
N GLY A 248 5.05 -16.20 2.65
CA GLY A 248 4.11 -16.06 3.76
C GLY A 248 3.48 -17.41 4.13
N THR A 249 3.21 -17.64 5.41
CA THR A 249 2.65 -18.90 5.92
C THR A 249 1.26 -18.72 6.52
N LYS A 250 0.44 -19.78 6.53
CA LYS A 250 -0.89 -19.77 7.15
C LYS A 250 -0.83 -19.65 8.67
N GLU A 251 0.23 -20.14 9.29
CA GLU A 251 0.46 -20.10 10.73
C GLU A 251 0.60 -18.67 11.26
N ASP A 252 1.05 -17.75 10.40
CA ASP A 252 1.28 -16.35 10.74
C ASP A 252 0.09 -15.43 10.42
N MET A 253 -0.99 -16.00 9.88
CA MET A 253 -2.23 -15.27 9.64
C MET A 253 -2.90 -14.85 10.95
N ILE A 254 -3.41 -13.63 10.96
CA ILE A 254 -4.28 -13.14 12.03
C ILE A 254 -5.69 -13.69 11.81
N THR A 255 -6.26 -14.26 12.86
CA THR A 255 -7.67 -14.65 12.89
C THR A 255 -8.50 -13.56 13.59
N ARG A 256 -9.76 -13.48 13.23
CA ARG A 256 -10.70 -12.50 13.78
C ARG A 256 -10.81 -12.52 15.31
N ASP A 257 -10.76 -13.71 15.90
CA ASP A 257 -10.91 -13.96 17.35
C ASP A 257 -9.61 -13.80 18.13
N ASN A 258 -8.51 -13.41 17.46
CA ASN A 258 -7.24 -13.16 18.11
C ASN A 258 -7.37 -11.97 19.06
N LYS A 259 -7.17 -12.21 20.37
CA LYS A 259 -7.34 -11.20 21.43
C LYS A 259 -6.43 -9.98 21.25
N ASP A 260 -5.20 -10.19 20.82
CA ASP A 260 -4.26 -9.09 20.59
C ASP A 260 -4.68 -8.27 19.38
N PHE A 261 -5.28 -8.89 18.35
CA PHE A 261 -5.83 -8.17 17.22
C PHE A 261 -7.05 -7.33 17.62
N LEU A 262 -7.94 -7.86 18.43
CA LEU A 262 -9.06 -7.08 18.98
C LEU A 262 -8.56 -5.89 19.82
N ASN A 263 -7.59 -6.10 20.72
CA ASN A 263 -6.95 -5.01 21.47
C ASN A 263 -6.27 -3.98 20.56
N PHE A 264 -5.69 -4.42 19.44
CA PHE A 264 -5.09 -3.52 18.45
C PHE A 264 -6.15 -2.65 17.76
N LEU A 265 -7.28 -3.24 17.35
CA LEU A 265 -8.40 -2.51 16.77
C LEU A 265 -9.01 -1.51 17.76
N ASP A 266 -9.17 -1.89 19.03
CA ASP A 266 -9.66 -1.00 20.08
C ASP A 266 -8.74 0.22 20.26
N LEU A 267 -7.40 0.01 20.28
CA LEU A 267 -6.45 1.11 20.35
C LEU A 267 -6.56 2.05 19.15
N VAL A 268 -6.67 1.50 17.94
CA VAL A 268 -6.81 2.30 16.71
C VAL A 268 -8.13 3.08 16.72
N ASN A 269 -9.21 2.47 17.22
CA ASN A 269 -10.52 3.12 17.32
C ASN A 269 -10.55 4.24 18.37
N GLU A 270 -9.87 4.08 19.49
CA GLU A 270 -10.02 4.97 20.64
C GLU A 270 -9.01 6.11 20.73
N ARG A 271 -7.87 6.00 20.02
CA ARG A 271 -6.69 6.84 20.26
C ARG A 271 -6.32 7.72 19.09
N GLU A 272 -5.72 8.87 19.40
CA GLU A 272 -5.07 9.75 18.45
C GLU A 272 -3.55 9.52 18.45
N PHE A 273 -2.94 9.56 17.26
CA PHE A 273 -1.52 9.33 17.06
C PHE A 273 -0.85 10.54 16.39
N PRO A 274 0.46 10.77 16.61
CA PRO A 274 1.20 11.88 16.00
C PRO A 274 1.44 11.70 14.49
N TYR A 275 0.92 10.64 13.91
CA TYR A 275 0.96 10.28 12.49
C TYR A 275 -0.39 9.66 12.09
N LYS A 276 -0.65 9.62 10.79
CA LYS A 276 -1.84 8.94 10.27
C LYS A 276 -1.68 7.43 10.38
N ILE A 277 -2.77 6.74 10.67
CA ILE A 277 -2.85 5.29 10.56
C ILE A 277 -3.62 4.94 9.31
N GLY A 278 -3.09 3.98 8.54
CA GLY A 278 -3.74 3.42 7.37
C GLY A 278 -3.66 1.89 7.38
N PHE A 279 -4.49 1.28 6.55
CA PHE A 279 -4.56 -0.16 6.38
C PHE A 279 -4.63 -0.50 4.90
N ASP A 280 -4.21 -1.72 4.55
CA ASP A 280 -4.57 -2.25 3.24
C ASP A 280 -6.08 -2.62 3.23
N SER A 281 -6.69 -2.60 2.05
CA SER A 281 -8.12 -2.88 1.88
C SER A 281 -8.54 -4.30 2.33
N CYS A 282 -7.59 -5.23 2.48
CA CYS A 282 -7.85 -6.57 3.01
C CYS A 282 -8.25 -6.54 4.50
N THR A 283 -7.96 -5.46 5.22
CA THR A 283 -8.31 -5.28 6.64
C THR A 283 -9.69 -4.64 6.83
N VAL A 284 -10.30 -4.07 5.79
CA VAL A 284 -11.61 -3.40 5.85
C VAL A 284 -12.70 -4.23 6.55
N PRO A 285 -12.81 -5.56 6.34
CA PRO A 285 -13.82 -6.37 7.04
C PRO A 285 -13.73 -6.31 8.58
N ALA A 286 -12.55 -6.03 9.13
CA ALA A 286 -12.38 -5.82 10.57
C ALA A 286 -12.67 -4.38 11.00
N LEU A 287 -12.39 -3.39 10.13
CA LEU A 287 -12.49 -1.97 10.45
C LEU A 287 -13.92 -1.43 10.37
N ILE A 288 -14.76 -2.04 9.54
CA ILE A 288 -16.10 -1.53 9.20
C ILE A 288 -17.08 -1.46 10.38
N ASN A 289 -16.76 -2.14 11.48
CA ASN A 289 -17.56 -2.13 12.71
C ASN A 289 -16.99 -1.19 13.80
N LEU A 290 -15.92 -0.44 13.51
CA LEU A 290 -15.32 0.47 14.47
C LEU A 290 -16.08 1.80 14.48
N ASP A 291 -16.56 2.23 15.63
CA ASP A 291 -17.48 3.36 15.78
C ASP A 291 -16.87 4.73 15.42
N LYS A 292 -15.54 4.88 15.57
CA LYS A 292 -14.84 6.14 15.31
C LYS A 292 -14.13 6.21 13.95
N VAL A 293 -14.18 5.12 13.19
CA VAL A 293 -13.66 5.11 11.84
C VAL A 293 -14.73 5.66 10.88
N ASP A 294 -14.44 6.76 10.20
CA ASP A 294 -15.35 7.32 9.20
C ASP A 294 -15.53 6.31 8.05
N PRO A 295 -16.75 5.83 7.78
CA PRO A 295 -17.02 4.92 6.67
C PRO A 295 -16.54 5.45 5.32
N ASN A 296 -16.53 6.77 5.12
CA ASN A 296 -16.04 7.41 3.90
C ASN A 296 -14.51 7.28 3.71
N CYS A 297 -13.78 6.86 4.75
CA CYS A 297 -12.35 6.56 4.69
C CYS A 297 -12.05 5.08 4.49
N LEU A 298 -13.07 4.23 4.34
CA LEU A 298 -12.93 2.80 4.14
C LEU A 298 -13.29 2.44 2.68
N ASP A 299 -12.27 2.19 1.89
CA ASP A 299 -12.43 1.61 0.57
C ASP A 299 -12.23 0.09 0.60
N THR A 300 -13.23 -0.64 0.09
CA THR A 300 -13.10 -2.08 -0.11
C THR A 300 -12.02 -2.41 -1.16
N CYS A 301 -11.77 -3.70 -1.40
CA CYS A 301 -10.74 -4.13 -2.33
C CYS A 301 -10.82 -3.39 -3.68
N GLU A 302 -9.75 -2.70 -4.03
CA GLU A 302 -9.63 -1.93 -5.26
C GLU A 302 -9.16 -2.76 -6.46
N GLY A 303 -8.63 -3.98 -6.18
CA GLY A 303 -8.06 -4.86 -7.20
C GLY A 303 -9.05 -5.14 -8.33
N GLY A 304 -8.62 -4.97 -9.56
CA GLY A 304 -9.45 -5.14 -10.76
C GLY A 304 -10.60 -4.14 -10.93
N ARG A 305 -10.81 -3.22 -9.97
CA ARG A 305 -11.89 -2.22 -9.97
C ARG A 305 -11.38 -0.77 -10.10
N TRP A 306 -10.37 -0.41 -9.33
CA TRP A 306 -9.74 0.92 -9.28
C TRP A 306 -8.24 0.82 -9.53
N SER A 307 -7.65 -0.30 -9.17
CA SER A 307 -6.24 -0.59 -9.31
C SER A 307 -6.00 -1.94 -9.99
N ALA A 308 -4.80 -2.11 -10.51
CA ALA A 308 -4.28 -3.37 -11.03
C ALA A 308 -2.77 -3.46 -10.82
N TYR A 309 -2.21 -4.64 -10.99
CA TYR A 309 -0.77 -4.89 -10.93
C TYR A 309 -0.23 -5.29 -12.30
N ILE A 310 0.91 -4.71 -12.69
CA ILE A 310 1.66 -5.11 -13.88
C ILE A 310 2.94 -5.80 -13.44
N THR A 311 3.15 -7.02 -13.92
CA THR A 311 4.36 -7.81 -13.64
C THR A 311 5.56 -7.31 -14.44
N PRO A 312 6.82 -7.62 -14.02
CA PRO A 312 8.01 -7.26 -14.79
C PRO A 312 8.03 -7.83 -16.21
N ASP A 313 7.35 -8.95 -16.45
CA ASP A 313 7.19 -9.62 -17.76
C ASP A 313 5.91 -9.21 -18.49
N MET A 314 5.39 -8.01 -18.20
CA MET A 314 4.30 -7.38 -18.96
C MET A 314 2.96 -8.12 -18.93
N LYS A 315 2.53 -8.62 -17.77
CA LYS A 315 1.18 -9.14 -17.57
C LYS A 315 0.39 -8.22 -16.65
N LEU A 316 -0.87 -7.96 -16.99
CA LEU A 316 -1.80 -7.24 -16.13
C LEU A 316 -2.57 -8.25 -15.26
N LEU A 317 -2.51 -8.05 -13.94
CA LEU A 317 -3.24 -8.83 -12.95
C LEU A 317 -4.15 -7.92 -12.12
N PRO A 318 -5.25 -8.40 -11.57
CA PRO A 318 -6.12 -7.58 -10.73
C PRO A 318 -5.45 -7.15 -9.41
N CYS A 319 -4.49 -7.92 -8.91
CA CYS A 319 -3.78 -7.64 -7.65
C CYS A 319 -2.41 -8.31 -7.64
N SER A 320 -1.43 -7.70 -6.97
CA SER A 320 -0.07 -8.24 -6.85
C SER A 320 0.03 -9.58 -6.09
N PHE A 321 -1.00 -9.96 -5.34
CA PHE A 321 -1.07 -11.27 -4.67
C PHE A 321 -1.42 -12.42 -5.61
N ASP A 322 -1.91 -12.15 -6.83
CA ASP A 322 -2.09 -13.17 -7.88
C ASP A 322 -0.79 -13.48 -8.64
N ASN A 323 0.32 -12.81 -8.32
CA ASN A 323 1.57 -12.92 -9.07
C ASN A 323 2.17 -14.34 -9.12
N GLN A 324 1.91 -15.17 -8.12
CA GLN A 324 2.43 -16.54 -8.09
C GLN A 324 1.63 -17.48 -9.00
N GLU A 325 0.30 -17.44 -8.92
CA GLU A 325 -0.58 -18.31 -9.69
C GLU A 325 -0.96 -17.72 -11.05
N GLN A 326 -1.01 -16.38 -11.15
CA GLN A 326 -1.38 -15.63 -12.35
C GLN A 326 -2.70 -16.09 -12.99
N LYS A 327 -3.66 -16.45 -12.13
CA LYS A 327 -4.95 -17.00 -12.53
C LYS A 327 -5.75 -16.04 -13.41
N TRP A 328 -5.65 -14.73 -13.15
CA TRP A 328 -6.34 -13.68 -13.89
C TRP A 328 -5.39 -12.80 -14.71
N ALA A 329 -4.25 -13.35 -15.12
CA ALA A 329 -3.26 -12.62 -15.91
C ALA A 329 -3.73 -12.39 -17.34
N VAL A 330 -3.48 -11.19 -17.86
CA VAL A 330 -3.66 -10.82 -19.27
C VAL A 330 -2.35 -10.29 -19.83
N ASP A 331 -1.88 -10.86 -20.94
CA ASP A 331 -0.59 -10.55 -21.55
C ASP A 331 -0.63 -9.19 -22.29
N LEU A 332 0.13 -8.21 -21.81
CA LEU A 332 0.24 -6.89 -22.42
C LEU A 332 1.12 -6.85 -23.68
N ALA A 333 1.77 -7.93 -24.05
CA ALA A 333 2.38 -8.06 -25.36
C ALA A 333 1.33 -8.24 -26.46
N GLN A 334 0.13 -8.74 -26.12
CA GLN A 334 -0.96 -9.00 -27.04
C GLN A 334 -2.10 -7.99 -26.93
N TYR A 335 -2.29 -7.41 -25.74
CA TYR A 335 -3.40 -6.51 -25.43
C TYR A 335 -2.90 -5.19 -24.85
N SER A 336 -3.60 -4.11 -25.14
CA SER A 336 -3.41 -2.86 -24.41
C SER A 336 -3.94 -2.98 -22.97
N ILE A 337 -3.51 -2.07 -22.10
CA ILE A 337 -4.06 -2.01 -20.72
C ILE A 337 -5.59 -1.84 -20.74
N ALA A 338 -6.13 -1.06 -21.65
CA ALA A 338 -7.58 -0.85 -21.77
C ALA A 338 -8.32 -2.14 -22.17
N GLU A 339 -7.82 -2.87 -23.16
CA GLU A 339 -8.40 -4.14 -23.58
C GLU A 339 -8.29 -5.21 -22.49
N ALA A 340 -7.13 -5.28 -21.82
CA ALA A 340 -6.93 -6.19 -20.68
C ALA A 340 -7.86 -5.86 -19.52
N TRP A 341 -8.07 -4.57 -19.22
CA TRP A 341 -8.99 -4.11 -18.17
C TRP A 341 -10.44 -4.49 -18.41
N GLU A 342 -10.89 -4.46 -19.66
CA GLU A 342 -12.26 -4.84 -20.08
C GLU A 342 -12.39 -6.32 -20.47
N SER A 343 -11.34 -7.12 -20.31
CA SER A 343 -11.33 -8.54 -20.71
C SER A 343 -12.29 -9.40 -19.87
N ASN A 344 -12.70 -10.54 -20.41
CA ASN A 344 -13.47 -11.54 -19.68
C ASN A 344 -12.72 -12.01 -18.43
N THR A 345 -11.41 -12.18 -18.50
CA THR A 345 -10.56 -12.57 -17.36
C THR A 345 -10.72 -11.62 -16.18
N PHE A 346 -10.69 -10.30 -16.43
CA PHE A 346 -10.91 -9.31 -15.37
C PHE A 346 -12.36 -9.25 -14.92
N ASN A 347 -13.32 -9.45 -15.82
CA ASN A 347 -14.73 -9.51 -15.47
C ASN A 347 -15.05 -10.74 -14.61
N ASP A 348 -14.43 -11.88 -14.86
CA ASP A 348 -14.55 -13.06 -14.02
C ASP A 348 -14.02 -12.82 -12.61
N PHE A 349 -12.89 -12.10 -12.47
CA PHE A 349 -12.41 -11.65 -11.16
C PHE A 349 -13.42 -10.75 -10.44
N ARG A 350 -13.94 -9.72 -11.13
CA ARG A 350 -14.92 -8.77 -10.59
C ARG A 350 -16.24 -9.43 -10.16
N ASN A 351 -16.66 -10.49 -10.86
CA ASN A 351 -17.86 -11.23 -10.53
C ASN A 351 -17.83 -11.87 -9.13
N HIS A 352 -16.63 -12.13 -8.56
CA HIS A 352 -16.52 -12.63 -7.19
C HIS A 352 -17.04 -11.62 -6.16
N PHE A 353 -16.86 -10.32 -6.39
CA PHE A 353 -17.33 -9.26 -5.49
C PHE A 353 -18.86 -9.12 -5.52
N SER A 354 -19.48 -9.28 -6.68
CA SER A 354 -20.94 -9.12 -6.82
C SER A 354 -21.73 -10.31 -6.27
N HIS A 355 -21.10 -11.49 -6.14
CA HIS A 355 -21.77 -12.72 -5.70
C HIS A 355 -21.42 -13.12 -4.26
N SER A 356 -20.45 -12.47 -3.64
CA SER A 356 -20.04 -12.78 -2.28
C SER A 356 -20.95 -12.10 -1.25
N CYS A 357 -21.36 -12.86 -0.22
CA CYS A 357 -22.09 -12.34 0.95
C CYS A 357 -23.34 -11.47 0.60
N PRO A 358 -24.29 -11.93 -0.26
CA PRO A 358 -25.41 -11.10 -0.72
C PRO A 358 -26.30 -10.59 0.42
N ASP A 359 -26.47 -11.37 1.50
CA ASP A 359 -27.32 -11.02 2.66
C ASP A 359 -26.58 -10.23 3.76
N CYS A 360 -25.34 -9.84 3.52
CA CYS A 360 -24.59 -9.10 4.50
C CYS A 360 -24.97 -7.62 4.51
N LYS A 361 -25.27 -7.04 5.69
CA LYS A 361 -25.55 -5.60 5.84
C LYS A 361 -24.41 -4.68 5.36
N HIS A 362 -23.19 -5.20 5.30
CA HIS A 362 -21.99 -4.50 4.82
C HIS A 362 -21.61 -4.86 3.39
N HIS A 363 -22.48 -5.50 2.62
CA HIS A 363 -22.17 -5.95 1.25
C HIS A 363 -21.68 -4.83 0.36
N THR A 364 -22.30 -3.65 0.44
CA THR A 364 -21.93 -2.47 -0.36
C THR A 364 -20.56 -1.88 0.01
N SER A 365 -20.15 -1.99 1.27
CA SER A 365 -18.90 -1.40 1.78
C SER A 365 -17.75 -2.41 1.87
N CYS A 366 -18.04 -3.72 1.96
CA CYS A 366 -17.03 -4.78 2.10
C CYS A 366 -16.90 -5.64 0.84
N MET A 367 -18.01 -5.87 0.11
CA MET A 367 -18.10 -6.68 -1.11
C MET A 367 -17.62 -8.15 -0.97
N GLY A 368 -17.50 -8.65 0.25
CA GLY A 368 -17.09 -10.03 0.53
C GLY A 368 -15.61 -10.22 0.75
N GLY A 369 -15.16 -11.48 0.73
CA GLY A 369 -13.77 -11.87 0.97
C GLY A 369 -12.85 -11.65 -0.23
N CYS A 370 -11.55 -11.86 -0.01
CA CYS A 370 -10.55 -11.77 -1.06
C CYS A 370 -10.67 -12.95 -2.05
N PRO A 371 -10.82 -12.72 -3.37
CA PRO A 371 -10.88 -13.80 -4.36
C PRO A 371 -9.57 -14.58 -4.52
N ILE A 372 -8.44 -13.96 -4.15
CA ILE A 372 -7.09 -14.53 -4.28
C ILE A 372 -6.70 -15.30 -3.03
N VAL A 373 -7.04 -14.76 -1.85
CA VAL A 373 -6.71 -15.35 -0.55
C VAL A 373 -8.00 -15.50 0.27
N PRO A 374 -8.86 -16.46 -0.06
CA PRO A 374 -10.16 -16.63 0.59
C PRO A 374 -10.08 -17.00 2.07
N GLU A 375 -8.89 -17.45 2.53
CA GLU A 375 -8.64 -17.74 3.94
C GLU A 375 -8.63 -16.48 4.84
N ILE A 376 -8.52 -15.29 4.26
CA ILE A 376 -8.61 -14.04 5.02
C ILE A 376 -10.07 -13.77 5.36
N VAL A 377 -10.47 -14.12 6.58
CA VAL A 377 -11.83 -13.90 7.11
C VAL A 377 -11.72 -13.12 8.40
N LEU A 378 -11.91 -11.79 8.33
CA LEU A 378 -11.83 -10.88 9.49
C LEU A 378 -13.21 -10.35 9.93
N CYS A 379 -14.29 -10.80 9.32
CA CYS A 379 -15.66 -10.40 9.65
C CYS A 379 -16.37 -11.41 10.55
N ASP A 380 -17.57 -11.02 11.06
CA ASP A 380 -18.38 -11.82 11.98
C ASP A 380 -19.15 -12.96 11.32
N LYS A 381 -19.17 -13.07 10.02
CA LYS A 381 -19.89 -14.16 9.35
C LYS A 381 -19.17 -15.49 9.50
N LYS A 382 -19.91 -16.47 10.03
CA LYS A 382 -19.61 -17.88 9.78
C LYS A 382 -20.07 -18.18 8.35
N HIS A 383 -19.13 -18.49 7.48
CA HIS A 383 -19.42 -19.05 6.15
C HIS A 383 -19.78 -20.54 6.26
#